data_7f168920b492f9bcc8f6afbf6b7d2242
#
_entry.id   7f168920b492f9bcc8f6afbf6b7d2242
#
_cell.length_a   1.000
_cell.length_b   1.000
_cell.length_c   1.000
_cell.angle_alpha   90.00
_cell.angle_beta   90.00
_cell.angle_gamma   90.00
#
_symmetry.space_group_name_H-M   'P 1'
#
loop_
_entity.id
_entity.type
_entity.pdbx_description
1 polymer ?
#
loop_
_entity_poly.entity_id
_entity_poly.type
_entity_poly.pdbx_seq_one_letter_code
_entity_poly.pdbx_strand_id
1 'polypeptide(L)'
;DVQRLVLASSRSVYGEGKYLCQEHGEFYPSGRDQTLLDLGEFDIRCERCNAIAKFLPTDEMSPRIPKSIYAATKSYQEDLFRIFHNINLKKTTIFRFQNVYGPGQSLSNPYTGIISIFYNLIKSQQEINIFEDGGPTRDFIYIDDVVYYLSTLPQSDRNGLTTVNLGTGIASSVLDVLKCLENGLEMKAKYSISSSTRSGDIRNNIADLNQLNHMYGDYSFKNLENGINQFIAWANRHFSINQSQYLRSLDELRSRNLLK
;
A
#
# COMPACT_ATOMS: atom_id res chain seq x y z
N ASP A 1 11.58 -10.13 30.35
CA ASP A 1 11.00 -8.79 30.51
C ASP A 1 11.09 -8.04 29.17
N VAL A 2 9.93 -7.66 28.60
CA VAL A 2 9.86 -6.97 27.31
C VAL A 2 10.26 -5.50 27.51
N GLN A 3 11.27 -5.06 26.75
CA GLN A 3 11.80 -3.69 26.84
C GLN A 3 11.16 -2.75 25.79
N ARG A 4 10.76 -3.29 24.64
CA ARG A 4 10.21 -2.53 23.53
C ARG A 4 9.09 -3.30 22.84
N LEU A 5 8.07 -2.58 22.40
CA LEU A 5 6.99 -3.08 21.55
C LEU A 5 7.11 -2.46 20.16
N VAL A 6 6.91 -3.27 19.14
CA VAL A 6 6.86 -2.81 17.75
C VAL A 6 5.57 -3.33 17.12
N LEU A 7 4.79 -2.42 16.54
CA LEU A 7 3.58 -2.75 15.81
C LEU A 7 3.81 -2.61 14.30
N ALA A 8 3.58 -3.68 13.57
CA ALA A 8 3.40 -3.64 12.12
C ALA A 8 1.97 -3.15 11.82
N SER A 9 1.78 -1.82 11.78
CA SER A 9 0.55 -1.19 11.32
C SER A 9 0.54 -1.07 9.80
N SER A 10 -0.31 -0.26 9.24
CA SER A 10 -0.49 -0.15 7.78
C SER A 10 -0.86 1.26 7.37
N ARG A 11 -0.44 1.68 6.20
CA ARG A 11 -0.89 2.91 5.54
C ARG A 11 -2.41 2.95 5.33
N SER A 12 -3.08 1.80 5.33
CA SER A 12 -4.52 1.70 5.15
C SER A 12 -5.34 2.45 6.21
N VAL A 13 -4.74 2.75 7.36
CA VAL A 13 -5.39 3.55 8.41
C VAL A 13 -5.72 4.97 7.96
N TYR A 14 -5.02 5.51 6.95
CA TYR A 14 -5.25 6.87 6.43
C TYR A 14 -6.43 7.00 5.46
N GLY A 15 -6.91 5.89 4.88
CA GLY A 15 -7.85 5.93 3.76
C GLY A 15 -7.18 6.52 2.51
N GLU A 16 -7.79 7.56 1.92
CA GLU A 16 -7.25 8.24 0.71
C GLU A 16 -5.97 9.04 0.97
N GLY A 17 -5.69 9.42 2.21
CA GLY A 17 -4.52 10.23 2.56
C GLY A 17 -4.75 11.73 2.36
N LYS A 18 -3.64 12.48 2.12
CA LYS A 18 -3.61 13.94 2.09
C LYS A 18 -3.71 14.48 0.66
N TYR A 19 -4.56 15.49 0.48
CA TYR A 19 -4.75 16.19 -0.79
C TYR A 19 -4.70 17.71 -0.60
N LEU A 20 -4.40 18.43 -1.69
CA LEU A 20 -4.37 19.89 -1.76
C LEU A 20 -5.37 20.39 -2.80
N CYS A 21 -6.31 21.20 -2.37
CA CYS A 21 -7.09 22.06 -3.24
C CYS A 21 -6.41 23.44 -3.35
N GLN A 22 -6.29 23.98 -4.56
CA GLN A 22 -5.66 25.29 -4.76
C GLN A 22 -6.39 26.42 -4.04
N GLU A 23 -7.72 26.34 -3.93
CA GLU A 23 -8.54 27.37 -3.30
C GLU A 23 -8.74 27.14 -1.79
N HIS A 24 -8.84 25.88 -1.36
CA HIS A 24 -9.24 25.53 0.01
C HIS A 24 -8.15 24.94 0.88
N GLY A 25 -6.93 24.80 0.34
CA GLY A 25 -5.79 24.25 1.07
C GLY A 25 -5.82 22.71 1.22
N GLU A 26 -5.08 22.22 2.21
CA GLU A 26 -4.97 20.78 2.49
C GLU A 26 -6.26 20.21 3.07
N PHE A 27 -6.61 19.00 2.68
CA PHE A 27 -7.76 18.26 3.20
C PHE A 27 -7.56 16.75 3.11
N TYR A 28 -8.41 16.01 3.78
CA TYR A 28 -8.41 14.54 3.84
C TYR A 28 -9.78 14.04 3.36
N PRO A 29 -9.87 13.47 2.14
CA PRO A 29 -11.13 13.08 1.57
C PRO A 29 -11.86 12.03 2.41
N SER A 30 -13.16 12.19 2.55
CA SER A 30 -14.01 11.21 3.24
C SER A 30 -14.15 9.91 2.43
N GLY A 31 -13.83 9.91 1.15
CA GLY A 31 -13.87 8.80 0.20
C GLY A 31 -14.06 9.29 -1.23
N ARG A 32 -14.26 8.36 -2.15
CA ARG A 32 -14.57 8.67 -3.55
C ARG A 32 -16.07 8.57 -3.80
N ASP A 33 -16.60 9.50 -4.59
CA ASP A 33 -18.01 9.51 -4.98
C ASP A 33 -18.27 8.39 -6.01
N GLN A 34 -19.18 7.46 -5.68
CA GLN A 34 -19.51 6.33 -6.55
C GLN A 34 -20.11 6.79 -7.88
N THR A 35 -20.86 7.90 -7.88
CA THR A 35 -21.46 8.44 -9.11
C THR A 35 -20.37 8.89 -10.10
N LEU A 36 -19.31 9.53 -9.60
CA LEU A 36 -18.16 9.93 -10.41
C LEU A 36 -17.36 8.73 -10.90
N LEU A 37 -17.16 7.74 -10.04
CA LEU A 37 -16.49 6.49 -10.42
C LEU A 37 -17.25 5.75 -11.54
N ASP A 38 -18.57 5.69 -11.46
CA ASP A 38 -19.44 5.06 -12.47
C ASP A 38 -19.39 5.82 -13.82
N LEU A 39 -19.03 7.12 -13.80
CA LEU A 39 -18.77 7.93 -15.00
C LEU A 39 -17.33 7.84 -15.53
N GLY A 40 -16.46 7.06 -14.87
CA GLY A 40 -15.05 6.94 -15.22
C GLY A 40 -14.20 8.12 -14.72
N GLU A 41 -14.69 8.91 -13.78
CA GLU A 41 -13.96 10.01 -13.14
C GLU A 41 -13.34 9.52 -11.83
N PHE A 42 -12.06 9.14 -11.88
CA PHE A 42 -11.39 8.45 -10.77
C PHE A 42 -10.63 9.37 -9.83
N ASP A 43 -10.37 10.62 -10.23
CA ASP A 43 -9.55 11.54 -9.45
C ASP A 43 -10.32 12.13 -8.26
N ILE A 44 -9.59 12.37 -7.17
CA ILE A 44 -10.14 13.01 -5.98
C ILE A 44 -10.45 14.48 -6.28
N ARG A 45 -11.65 14.90 -5.89
CA ARG A 45 -12.13 16.27 -6.02
C ARG A 45 -12.30 16.93 -4.65
N CYS A 46 -12.10 18.23 -4.62
CA CYS A 46 -12.37 19.03 -3.43
C CYS A 46 -13.86 19.03 -3.11
N GLU A 47 -14.22 18.66 -1.89
CA GLU A 47 -15.62 18.60 -1.44
C GLU A 47 -16.33 19.95 -1.40
N ARG A 48 -15.58 21.08 -1.51
CA ARG A 48 -16.14 22.45 -1.47
C ARG A 48 -16.35 23.05 -2.85
N CYS A 49 -15.37 22.93 -3.77
CA CYS A 49 -15.43 23.58 -5.09
C CYS A 49 -15.46 22.57 -6.25
N ASN A 50 -15.44 21.28 -5.98
CA ASN A 50 -15.42 20.18 -6.96
C ASN A 50 -14.24 20.19 -7.94
N ALA A 51 -13.20 21.01 -7.69
CA ALA A 51 -11.97 21.00 -8.49
C ALA A 51 -11.17 19.72 -8.20
N ILE A 52 -10.47 19.18 -9.21
CA ILE A 52 -9.53 18.07 -9.04
C ILE A 52 -8.44 18.50 -8.07
N ALA A 53 -8.19 17.69 -7.05
CA ALA A 53 -7.23 17.97 -6.01
C ALA A 53 -5.89 17.28 -6.30
N LYS A 54 -4.80 17.96 -5.94
CA LYS A 54 -3.46 17.39 -6.04
C LYS A 54 -3.19 16.47 -4.86
N PHE A 55 -2.73 15.26 -5.12
CA PHE A 55 -2.27 14.34 -4.10
C PHE A 55 -0.97 14.83 -3.44
N LEU A 56 -0.85 14.67 -2.12
CA LEU A 56 0.34 14.99 -1.33
C LEU A 56 0.83 13.76 -0.55
N PRO A 57 2.14 13.66 -0.24
CA PRO A 57 2.64 12.67 0.72
C PRO A 57 1.90 12.77 2.06
N THR A 58 1.48 11.61 2.58
CA THR A 58 0.70 11.54 3.82
C THR A 58 1.65 11.35 4.99
N ASP A 59 1.63 12.29 5.95
CA ASP A 59 2.42 12.27 7.17
C ASP A 59 1.73 11.53 8.33
N GLU A 60 2.46 11.25 9.41
CA GLU A 60 1.96 10.51 10.57
C GLU A 60 0.93 11.28 11.40
N MET A 61 0.87 12.60 11.27
CA MET A 61 -0.12 13.46 11.94
C MET A 61 -1.45 13.49 11.19
N SER A 62 -1.48 13.00 9.95
CA SER A 62 -2.69 12.87 9.15
C SER A 62 -3.74 12.01 9.88
N PRO A 63 -5.03 12.37 9.82
CA PRO A 63 -6.09 11.64 10.50
C PRO A 63 -6.20 10.20 10.00
N ARG A 64 -6.56 9.30 10.91
CA ARG A 64 -6.90 7.92 10.56
C ARG A 64 -8.36 7.88 10.10
N ILE A 65 -8.57 7.51 8.84
CA ILE A 65 -9.90 7.41 8.19
C ILE A 65 -10.01 6.02 7.55
N PRO A 66 -10.08 4.94 8.34
CA PRO A 66 -10.07 3.58 7.82
C PRO A 66 -11.28 3.30 6.91
N LYS A 67 -11.04 2.75 5.71
CA LYS A 67 -12.05 2.46 4.68
C LYS A 67 -12.34 0.97 4.49
N SER A 68 -11.73 0.11 5.29
CA SER A 68 -11.95 -1.33 5.25
C SER A 68 -11.89 -1.92 6.65
N ILE A 69 -12.45 -3.13 6.81
CA ILE A 69 -12.36 -3.89 8.07
C ILE A 69 -10.89 -4.08 8.46
N TYR A 70 -10.02 -4.41 7.51
CA TYR A 70 -8.58 -4.51 7.75
C TYR A 70 -7.99 -3.21 8.28
N ALA A 71 -8.31 -2.08 7.65
CA ALA A 71 -7.83 -0.76 8.10
C ALA A 71 -8.35 -0.42 9.50
N ALA A 72 -9.60 -0.73 9.81
CA ALA A 72 -10.20 -0.54 11.13
C ALA A 72 -9.50 -1.39 12.20
N THR A 73 -9.21 -2.68 11.90
CA THR A 73 -8.47 -3.55 12.83
C THR A 73 -7.05 -3.03 13.09
N LYS A 74 -6.35 -2.52 12.06
CA LYS A 74 -5.03 -1.92 12.23
C LYS A 74 -5.09 -0.62 13.04
N SER A 75 -6.08 0.22 12.80
CA SER A 75 -6.31 1.44 13.60
C SER A 75 -6.56 1.10 15.07
N TYR A 76 -7.39 0.09 15.34
CA TYR A 76 -7.65 -0.39 16.70
C TYR A 76 -6.39 -0.95 17.39
N GLN A 77 -5.56 -1.70 16.65
CA GLN A 77 -4.27 -2.16 17.18
C GLN A 77 -3.36 -0.99 17.59
N GLU A 78 -3.31 0.10 16.81
CA GLU A 78 -2.57 1.30 17.20
C GLU A 78 -3.09 1.88 18.51
N ASP A 79 -4.42 1.93 18.72
CA ASP A 79 -5.00 2.44 19.97
C ASP A 79 -4.64 1.55 21.15
N LEU A 80 -4.69 0.22 21.01
CA LEU A 80 -4.26 -0.71 22.05
C LEU A 80 -2.79 -0.50 22.44
N PHE A 81 -1.90 -0.30 21.44
CA PHE A 81 -0.48 -0.05 21.70
C PHE A 81 -0.25 1.29 22.38
N ARG A 82 -1.01 2.34 22.05
CA ARG A 82 -0.97 3.64 22.72
C ARG A 82 -1.42 3.54 24.18
N ILE A 83 -2.53 2.83 24.44
CA ILE A 83 -3.04 2.60 25.80
C ILE A 83 -2.02 1.81 26.61
N PHE A 84 -1.47 0.73 26.04
CA PHE A 84 -0.47 -0.08 26.73
C PHE A 84 0.80 0.73 27.05
N HIS A 85 1.27 1.57 26.12
CA HIS A 85 2.39 2.47 26.35
C HIS A 85 2.11 3.41 27.53
N ASN A 86 0.95 4.06 27.55
CA ASN A 86 0.58 5.02 28.61
C ASN A 86 0.54 4.39 30.01
N ILE A 87 0.14 3.11 30.09
CA ILE A 87 0.07 2.38 31.36
C ILE A 87 1.44 1.90 31.82
N ASN A 88 2.26 1.38 30.91
CA ASN A 88 3.47 0.64 31.24
C ASN A 88 4.77 1.41 30.95
N LEU A 89 4.69 2.57 30.29
CA LEU A 89 5.81 3.41 29.87
C LEU A 89 6.91 2.63 29.13
N LYS A 90 6.54 1.59 28.40
CA LYS A 90 7.45 0.79 27.56
C LYS A 90 7.68 1.48 26.22
N LYS A 91 8.91 1.45 25.72
CA LYS A 91 9.21 1.96 24.38
C LYS A 91 8.30 1.31 23.36
N THR A 92 7.61 2.12 22.55
CA THR A 92 6.63 1.63 21.59
C THR A 92 6.83 2.31 20.26
N THR A 93 7.04 1.52 19.21
CA THR A 93 7.15 2.02 17.83
C THR A 93 6.04 1.43 16.98
N ILE A 94 5.27 2.27 16.32
CA ILE A 94 4.21 1.90 15.38
C ILE A 94 4.69 2.21 13.98
N PHE A 95 4.95 1.20 13.17
CA PHE A 95 5.28 1.38 11.76
C PHE A 95 4.02 1.25 10.91
N ARG A 96 3.67 2.30 10.17
CA ARG A 96 2.63 2.28 9.14
C ARG A 96 3.27 1.87 7.82
N PHE A 97 3.27 0.56 7.56
CA PHE A 97 3.87 0.01 6.35
C PHE A 97 3.12 0.45 5.11
N GLN A 98 3.87 0.85 4.09
CA GLN A 98 3.41 1.02 2.73
C GLN A 98 3.25 -0.36 2.05
N ASN A 99 3.26 -0.45 0.73
CA ASN A 99 3.04 -1.71 0.03
C ASN A 99 4.33 -2.55 0.04
N VAL A 100 4.47 -3.40 1.07
CA VAL A 100 5.64 -4.29 1.21
C VAL A 100 5.58 -5.41 0.18
N TYR A 101 6.69 -5.67 -0.49
CA TYR A 101 6.83 -6.77 -1.45
C TYR A 101 8.23 -7.39 -1.39
N GLY A 102 8.36 -8.61 -1.90
CA GLY A 102 9.66 -9.28 -1.99
C GLY A 102 9.58 -10.80 -1.84
N PRO A 103 10.73 -11.49 -1.78
CA PRO A 103 10.83 -12.92 -1.49
C PRO A 103 10.07 -13.32 -0.22
N GLY A 104 9.43 -14.48 -0.23
CA GLY A 104 8.61 -14.95 0.88
C GLY A 104 7.14 -14.51 0.83
N GLN A 105 6.76 -13.62 -0.07
CA GLN A 105 5.37 -13.24 -0.27
C GLN A 105 4.57 -14.43 -0.83
N SER A 106 3.37 -14.66 -0.31
CA SER A 106 2.51 -15.73 -0.82
C SER A 106 2.20 -15.55 -2.30
N LEU A 107 2.52 -16.54 -3.12
CA LEU A 107 2.19 -16.56 -4.55
C LEU A 107 0.76 -17.04 -4.83
N SER A 108 0.13 -17.73 -3.88
CA SER A 108 -1.19 -18.35 -4.07
C SER A 108 -2.33 -17.57 -3.42
N ASN A 109 -2.05 -16.63 -2.52
CA ASN A 109 -3.09 -15.86 -1.85
C ASN A 109 -3.58 -14.72 -2.76
N PRO A 110 -4.85 -14.71 -3.18
CA PRO A 110 -5.42 -13.69 -4.07
C PRO A 110 -5.56 -12.31 -3.41
N TYR A 111 -5.44 -12.24 -2.10
CA TYR A 111 -5.49 -10.99 -1.32
C TYR A 111 -4.10 -10.41 -1.04
N THR A 112 -3.03 -11.06 -1.51
CA THR A 112 -1.68 -10.50 -1.45
C THR A 112 -1.48 -9.43 -2.52
N GLY A 113 -0.38 -8.69 -2.40
CA GLY A 113 -0.11 -7.53 -3.24
C GLY A 113 -0.10 -7.83 -4.75
N ILE A 114 -0.40 -6.80 -5.50
CA ILE A 114 -0.55 -6.80 -6.97
C ILE A 114 0.63 -7.45 -7.72
N ILE A 115 1.86 -7.34 -7.20
CA ILE A 115 3.08 -7.90 -7.81
C ILE A 115 2.98 -9.42 -7.93
N SER A 116 2.57 -10.13 -6.86
CA SER A 116 2.38 -11.59 -6.90
C SER A 116 1.26 -12.01 -7.86
N ILE A 117 0.17 -11.25 -7.86
CA ILE A 117 -1.00 -11.51 -8.73
C ILE A 117 -0.58 -11.38 -10.18
N PHE A 118 0.04 -10.27 -10.56
CA PHE A 118 0.47 -10.01 -11.95
C PHE A 118 1.54 -10.99 -12.40
N TYR A 119 2.53 -11.31 -11.54
CA TYR A 119 3.51 -12.33 -11.82
C TYR A 119 2.85 -13.66 -12.22
N ASN A 120 1.88 -14.13 -11.43
CA ASN A 120 1.19 -15.38 -11.70
C ASN A 120 0.39 -15.35 -13.01
N LEU A 121 -0.31 -14.25 -13.29
CA LEU A 121 -1.11 -14.09 -14.49
C LEU A 121 -0.20 -14.04 -15.74
N ILE A 122 0.92 -13.32 -15.69
CA ILE A 122 1.89 -13.27 -16.81
C ILE A 122 2.49 -14.67 -17.05
N LYS A 123 2.96 -15.35 -16.01
CA LYS A 123 3.53 -16.71 -16.10
C LYS A 123 2.53 -17.72 -16.65
N SER A 124 1.26 -17.55 -16.34
CA SER A 124 0.17 -18.42 -16.79
C SER A 124 -0.44 -17.98 -18.13
N GLN A 125 0.09 -16.92 -18.78
CA GLN A 125 -0.43 -16.34 -20.03
C GLN A 125 -1.91 -15.94 -19.95
N GLN A 126 -2.39 -15.59 -18.75
CA GLN A 126 -3.74 -15.15 -18.51
C GLN A 126 -3.86 -13.63 -18.67
N GLU A 127 -5.07 -13.17 -18.99
CA GLU A 127 -5.36 -11.75 -19.10
C GLU A 127 -5.43 -11.09 -17.72
N ILE A 128 -4.78 -9.93 -17.62
CA ILE A 128 -4.81 -9.07 -16.44
C ILE A 128 -5.89 -8.02 -16.64
N ASN A 129 -6.88 -8.00 -15.77
CA ASN A 129 -7.82 -6.88 -15.71
C ASN A 129 -7.24 -5.77 -14.83
N ILE A 130 -6.92 -4.63 -15.43
CA ILE A 130 -6.47 -3.42 -14.75
C ILE A 130 -7.69 -2.55 -14.48
N PHE A 131 -7.92 -2.25 -13.20
CA PHE A 131 -9.05 -1.45 -12.76
C PHE A 131 -8.83 0.04 -13.03
N GLU A 132 -9.95 0.75 -13.09
CA GLU A 132 -10.01 2.17 -13.37
C GLU A 132 -9.30 2.48 -14.71
N ASP A 133 -8.33 3.41 -14.68
CA ASP A 133 -7.51 3.81 -15.83
C ASP A 133 -6.06 3.28 -15.75
N GLY A 134 -5.76 2.43 -14.76
CA GLY A 134 -4.40 1.98 -14.46
C GLY A 134 -3.54 3.02 -13.75
N GLY A 135 -4.10 4.19 -13.45
CA GLY A 135 -3.44 5.32 -12.80
C GLY A 135 -3.31 5.29 -11.27
N PRO A 136 -4.07 4.46 -10.50
CA PRO A 136 -3.88 4.42 -9.06
C PRO A 136 -2.43 4.16 -8.67
N THR A 137 -1.91 5.00 -7.77
CA THR A 137 -0.50 4.89 -7.34
C THR A 137 -0.37 4.35 -5.93
N ARG A 138 0.73 3.65 -5.68
CA ARG A 138 1.12 3.14 -4.37
C ARG A 138 2.62 3.36 -4.17
N ASP A 139 3.00 3.42 -2.91
CA ASP A 139 4.39 3.41 -2.47
C ASP A 139 4.77 1.95 -2.20
N PHE A 140 5.69 1.40 -2.99
CA PHE A 140 6.15 0.02 -2.87
C PHE A 140 7.51 -0.02 -2.19
N ILE A 141 7.59 -0.72 -1.06
CA ILE A 141 8.83 -0.90 -0.31
C ILE A 141 9.28 -2.38 -0.34
N TYR A 142 10.56 -2.60 -0.63
CA TYR A 142 11.13 -3.93 -0.68
C TYR A 142 11.32 -4.52 0.73
N ILE A 143 11.14 -5.83 0.87
CA ILE A 143 11.16 -6.50 2.19
C ILE A 143 12.47 -6.30 2.96
N ASP A 144 13.63 -6.30 2.28
CA ASP A 144 14.92 -6.13 2.97
C ASP A 144 15.05 -4.73 3.58
N ASP A 145 14.49 -3.70 2.92
CA ASP A 145 14.45 -2.34 3.47
C ASP A 145 13.60 -2.29 4.74
N VAL A 146 12.46 -3.01 4.74
CA VAL A 146 11.63 -3.13 5.94
C VAL A 146 12.39 -3.84 7.07
N VAL A 147 13.07 -4.94 6.76
CA VAL A 147 13.87 -5.69 7.74
C VAL A 147 14.99 -4.84 8.30
N TYR A 148 15.65 -4.03 7.47
CA TYR A 148 16.67 -3.09 7.92
C TYR A 148 16.11 -2.17 9.02
N TYR A 149 15.01 -1.48 8.78
CA TYR A 149 14.43 -0.55 9.76
C TYR A 149 13.94 -1.25 11.04
N LEU A 150 13.40 -2.46 10.92
CA LEU A 150 12.95 -3.24 12.07
C LEU A 150 14.13 -3.77 12.92
N SER A 151 15.26 -4.07 12.29
CA SER A 151 16.46 -4.58 12.98
C SER A 151 17.35 -3.50 13.57
N THR A 152 17.29 -2.27 13.04
CA THR A 152 18.13 -1.13 13.42
C THR A 152 17.42 -0.08 14.25
N LEU A 153 16.38 -0.47 15.01
CA LEU A 153 15.59 0.44 15.84
C LEU A 153 16.49 1.33 16.71
N PRO A 154 16.38 2.69 16.63
CA PRO A 154 17.21 3.59 17.40
C PRO A 154 17.10 3.34 18.90
N GLN A 155 18.24 3.29 19.59
CA GLN A 155 18.25 3.14 21.04
C GLN A 155 17.87 4.44 21.76
N SER A 156 17.98 5.57 21.07
CA SER A 156 17.78 6.92 21.62
C SER A 156 16.34 7.31 21.93
N ASP A 157 15.36 6.54 21.50
CA ASP A 157 13.96 6.78 21.87
C ASP A 157 13.78 6.56 23.37
N ARG A 158 14.07 7.59 24.12
CA ARG A 158 13.87 7.61 25.57
C ARG A 158 12.40 7.48 25.88
N ASN A 159 11.96 6.27 26.24
CA ASN A 159 10.64 5.98 26.82
C ASN A 159 9.43 6.57 26.07
N GLY A 160 9.51 6.68 24.74
CA GLY A 160 8.48 7.31 23.94
C GLY A 160 7.62 6.31 23.16
N LEU A 161 6.45 6.82 22.77
CA LEU A 161 5.61 6.26 21.73
C LEU A 161 5.91 7.01 20.43
N THR A 162 6.33 6.30 19.40
CA THR A 162 6.61 6.88 18.09
C THR A 162 5.80 6.17 17.03
N THR A 163 5.16 6.93 16.14
CA THR A 163 4.52 6.42 14.94
C THR A 163 5.36 6.85 13.75
N VAL A 164 5.62 5.94 12.80
CA VAL A 164 6.50 6.20 11.66
C VAL A 164 5.93 5.54 10.41
N ASN A 165 5.84 6.30 9.32
CA ASN A 165 5.59 5.72 8.01
C ASN A 165 6.83 4.94 7.52
N LEU A 166 6.61 3.78 6.95
CA LEU A 166 7.67 2.98 6.35
C LEU A 166 7.35 2.69 4.89
N GLY A 167 7.94 3.46 4.02
CA GLY A 167 7.81 3.47 2.57
C GLY A 167 9.04 4.07 1.91
N THR A 168 8.95 4.28 0.62
CA THR A 168 10.03 4.89 -0.20
C THR A 168 9.80 6.37 -0.51
N GLY A 169 8.57 6.86 -0.30
CA GLY A 169 8.15 8.20 -0.73
C GLY A 169 7.98 8.34 -2.25
N ILE A 170 7.98 7.21 -2.98
CA ILE A 170 7.88 7.19 -4.45
C ILE A 170 6.53 6.61 -4.86
N ALA A 171 5.77 7.39 -5.65
CA ALA A 171 4.55 6.92 -6.27
C ALA A 171 4.84 6.04 -7.47
N SER A 172 4.34 4.81 -7.48
CA SER A 172 4.39 3.90 -8.65
C SER A 172 2.98 3.47 -9.00
N SER A 173 2.62 3.58 -10.28
CA SER A 173 1.31 3.17 -10.77
C SER A 173 1.22 1.65 -10.95
N VAL A 174 0.00 1.16 -11.12
CA VAL A 174 -0.26 -0.24 -11.48
C VAL A 174 0.44 -0.61 -12.80
N LEU A 175 0.46 0.32 -13.76
CA LEU A 175 1.13 0.13 -15.06
C LEU A 175 2.66 0.10 -14.93
N ASP A 176 3.26 0.86 -13.99
CA ASP A 176 4.70 0.81 -13.71
C ASP A 176 5.09 -0.58 -13.17
N VAL A 177 4.30 -1.12 -12.25
CA VAL A 177 4.50 -2.49 -11.75
C VAL A 177 4.43 -3.52 -12.87
N LEU A 178 3.42 -3.40 -13.75
CA LEU A 178 3.25 -4.30 -14.88
C LEU A 178 4.48 -4.26 -15.80
N LYS A 179 4.93 -3.05 -16.16
CA LYS A 179 6.11 -2.84 -17.01
C LYS A 179 7.39 -3.43 -16.40
N CYS A 180 7.61 -3.24 -15.10
CA CYS A 180 8.76 -3.85 -14.42
C CYS A 180 8.69 -5.39 -14.44
N LEU A 181 7.51 -5.98 -14.27
CA LEU A 181 7.33 -7.44 -14.37
C LEU A 181 7.54 -7.95 -15.79
N GLU A 182 7.01 -7.27 -16.81
CA GLU A 182 7.25 -7.64 -18.22
C GLU A 182 8.75 -7.65 -18.55
N ASN A 183 9.47 -6.60 -18.14
CA ASN A 183 10.90 -6.48 -18.39
C ASN A 183 11.69 -7.59 -17.66
N GLY A 184 11.42 -7.80 -16.36
CA GLY A 184 12.15 -8.79 -15.57
C GLY A 184 11.83 -10.24 -15.92
N LEU A 185 10.65 -10.51 -16.49
CA LEU A 185 10.25 -11.84 -16.98
C LEU A 185 10.62 -12.06 -18.47
N GLU A 186 10.99 -11.01 -19.19
CA GLU A 186 11.14 -11.01 -20.65
C GLU A 186 9.87 -11.54 -21.36
N MET A 187 8.71 -11.24 -20.80
CA MET A 187 7.40 -11.71 -21.27
C MET A 187 6.43 -10.54 -21.39
N LYS A 188 5.59 -10.57 -22.43
CA LYS A 188 4.51 -9.59 -22.58
C LYS A 188 3.25 -10.05 -21.85
N ALA A 189 2.67 -9.14 -21.08
CA ALA A 189 1.39 -9.35 -20.44
C ALA A 189 0.26 -9.17 -21.44
N LYS A 190 -0.77 -10.00 -21.30
CA LYS A 190 -2.09 -9.72 -21.89
C LYS A 190 -2.89 -8.95 -20.86
N TYR A 191 -3.32 -7.74 -21.18
CA TYR A 191 -4.13 -6.97 -20.23
C TYR A 191 -5.18 -6.12 -20.94
N SER A 192 -6.23 -5.83 -20.21
CA SER A 192 -7.26 -4.86 -20.55
C SER A 192 -7.42 -3.85 -19.42
N ILE A 193 -7.71 -2.61 -19.78
CA ILE A 193 -8.06 -1.57 -18.81
C ILE A 193 -9.58 -1.49 -18.78
N SER A 194 -10.16 -1.74 -17.60
CA SER A 194 -11.60 -1.65 -17.39
C SER A 194 -11.93 -0.47 -16.50
N SER A 195 -13.08 0.17 -16.71
CA SER A 195 -13.59 1.19 -15.80
C SER A 195 -14.11 0.62 -14.47
N SER A 196 -13.99 -0.70 -14.27
CA SER A 196 -14.40 -1.34 -13.01
C SER A 196 -13.68 -0.76 -11.81
N THR A 197 -14.39 -0.59 -10.71
CA THR A 197 -13.86 -0.10 -9.45
C THR A 197 -14.01 -1.14 -8.35
N ARG A 198 -13.13 -1.11 -7.37
CA ARG A 198 -13.18 -1.99 -6.22
C ARG A 198 -13.54 -1.20 -4.98
N SER A 199 -14.56 -1.64 -4.26
CA SER A 199 -14.99 -0.99 -3.03
C SER A 199 -13.86 -0.95 -1.99
N GLY A 200 -13.60 0.24 -1.47
CA GLY A 200 -12.54 0.46 -0.47
C GLY A 200 -11.13 0.65 -1.06
N ASP A 201 -10.95 0.56 -2.38
CA ASP A 201 -9.70 0.97 -3.02
C ASP A 201 -9.56 2.49 -3.00
N ILE A 202 -8.32 2.94 -2.89
CA ILE A 202 -7.95 4.36 -2.86
C ILE A 202 -7.23 4.74 -4.15
N ARG A 203 -7.32 6.04 -4.52
CA ARG A 203 -6.67 6.54 -5.74
C ARG A 203 -5.16 6.57 -5.59
N ASN A 204 -4.65 7.25 -4.56
CA ASN A 204 -3.22 7.44 -4.35
C ASN A 204 -2.83 7.24 -2.88
N ASN A 205 -1.61 6.77 -2.64
CA ASN A 205 -1.00 6.83 -1.32
C ASN A 205 0.51 6.69 -1.41
N ILE A 206 1.24 7.68 -0.89
CA ILE A 206 2.68 7.64 -0.64
C ILE A 206 2.99 8.18 0.75
N ALA A 207 4.07 7.71 1.33
CA ALA A 207 4.54 8.15 2.64
C ALA A 207 5.21 9.53 2.55
N ASP A 208 4.94 10.39 3.51
CA ASP A 208 5.90 11.40 3.93
C ASP A 208 6.97 10.70 4.79
N LEU A 209 8.24 10.96 4.48
CA LEU A 209 9.38 10.28 5.12
C LEU A 209 10.15 11.17 6.12
N ASN A 210 9.66 12.38 6.42
CA ASN A 210 10.36 13.31 7.29
C ASN A 210 10.64 12.70 8.68
N GLN A 211 9.66 12.03 9.27
CA GLN A 211 9.81 11.35 10.56
C GLN A 211 10.80 10.18 10.48
N LEU A 212 10.74 9.39 9.40
CA LEU A 212 11.65 8.26 9.18
C LEU A 212 13.09 8.74 9.06
N ASN A 213 13.34 9.76 8.22
CA ASN A 213 14.67 10.33 8.00
C ASN A 213 15.21 11.01 9.27
N HIS A 214 14.33 11.66 10.05
CA HIS A 214 14.74 12.22 11.34
C HIS A 214 15.23 11.14 12.32
N MET A 215 14.60 9.97 12.33
CA MET A 215 14.94 8.88 13.26
C MET A 215 16.15 8.06 12.82
N TYR A 216 16.34 7.83 11.53
CA TYR A 216 17.31 6.88 11.00
C TYR A 216 18.38 7.51 10.11
N GLY A 217 18.23 8.79 9.74
CA GLY A 217 19.03 9.43 8.71
C GLY A 217 18.62 9.03 7.29
N ASP A 218 19.36 9.51 6.30
CA ASP A 218 19.10 9.21 4.91
C ASP A 218 19.43 7.74 4.60
N TYR A 219 18.52 7.10 3.85
CA TYR A 219 18.67 5.72 3.42
C TYR A 219 18.34 5.59 1.92
N SER A 220 19.14 4.79 1.22
CA SER A 220 18.91 4.49 -0.19
C SER A 220 18.04 3.25 -0.34
N PHE A 221 16.75 3.44 -0.57
CA PHE A 221 15.81 2.36 -0.80
C PHE A 221 16.11 1.61 -2.10
N LYS A 222 15.82 0.32 -2.10
CA LYS A 222 15.86 -0.47 -3.31
C LYS A 222 14.78 0.02 -4.28
N ASN A 223 15.17 0.37 -5.51
CA ASN A 223 14.20 0.80 -6.52
C ASN A 223 13.27 -0.35 -6.92
N LEU A 224 12.10 0.00 -7.47
CA LEU A 224 11.03 -0.95 -7.79
C LEU A 224 11.51 -2.04 -8.77
N GLU A 225 12.24 -1.67 -9.82
CA GLU A 225 12.72 -2.60 -10.86
C GLU A 225 13.68 -3.64 -10.27
N ASN A 226 14.68 -3.22 -9.50
CA ASN A 226 15.64 -4.13 -8.86
C ASN A 226 14.95 -5.05 -7.84
N GLY A 227 14.01 -4.53 -7.07
CA GLY A 227 13.24 -5.32 -6.12
C GLY A 227 12.34 -6.35 -6.82
N ILE A 228 11.69 -5.98 -7.92
CA ILE A 228 10.88 -6.90 -8.74
C ILE A 228 11.77 -7.98 -9.37
N ASN A 229 12.96 -7.66 -9.86
CA ASN A 229 13.88 -8.66 -10.40
C ASN A 229 14.29 -9.70 -9.35
N GLN A 230 14.57 -9.26 -8.11
CA GLN A 230 14.87 -10.18 -7.01
C GLN A 230 13.64 -11.03 -6.61
N PHE A 231 12.44 -10.41 -6.59
CA PHE A 231 11.19 -11.14 -6.39
C PHE A 231 10.98 -12.21 -7.47
N ILE A 232 11.18 -11.88 -8.75
CA ILE A 232 11.05 -12.81 -9.87
C ILE A 232 12.03 -13.98 -9.72
N ALA A 233 13.31 -13.70 -9.41
CA ALA A 233 14.33 -14.72 -9.22
C ALA A 233 13.95 -15.72 -8.11
N TRP A 234 13.34 -15.23 -7.02
CA TRP A 234 12.82 -16.07 -5.96
C TRP A 234 11.54 -16.80 -6.39
N ALA A 235 10.58 -16.09 -6.98
CA ALA A 235 9.28 -16.62 -7.37
C ALA A 235 9.39 -17.75 -8.39
N ASN A 236 10.29 -17.64 -9.37
CA ASN A 236 10.54 -18.70 -10.37
C ASN A 236 10.94 -20.04 -9.73
N ARG A 237 11.57 -20.03 -8.56
CA ARG A 237 11.95 -21.25 -7.84
C ARG A 237 10.81 -21.87 -7.03
N HIS A 238 9.77 -21.09 -6.78
CA HIS A 238 8.64 -21.48 -5.93
C HIS A 238 7.30 -21.51 -6.69
N PHE A 239 7.35 -21.23 -7.98
CA PHE A 239 6.16 -21.15 -8.82
C PHE A 239 5.53 -22.53 -9.02
N SER A 240 4.29 -22.69 -8.59
CA SER A 240 3.43 -23.82 -8.95
C SER A 240 2.17 -23.25 -9.60
N ILE A 241 1.80 -23.80 -10.75
CA ILE A 241 0.58 -23.37 -11.46
C ILE A 241 -0.64 -23.75 -10.62
N ASN A 242 -1.15 -22.82 -9.85
CA ASN A 242 -2.42 -22.98 -9.13
C ASN A 242 -3.42 -21.90 -9.60
N GLN A 243 -3.92 -22.10 -10.83
CA GLN A 243 -4.77 -21.15 -11.55
C GLN A 243 -6.13 -20.89 -10.88
N SER A 244 -6.61 -21.82 -10.05
CA SER A 244 -8.02 -21.79 -9.59
C SER A 244 -8.31 -20.75 -8.50
N GLN A 245 -7.31 -20.33 -7.72
CA GLN A 245 -7.57 -19.49 -6.54
C GLN A 245 -7.83 -18.02 -6.88
N TYR A 246 -7.06 -17.44 -7.81
CA TYR A 246 -7.27 -16.03 -8.19
C TYR A 246 -8.62 -15.81 -8.90
N LEU A 247 -8.97 -16.67 -9.85
CA LEU A 247 -10.25 -16.56 -10.54
C LEU A 247 -11.43 -16.75 -9.57
N ARG A 248 -11.34 -17.72 -8.65
CA ARG A 248 -12.34 -17.89 -7.59
C ARG A 248 -12.49 -16.65 -6.71
N SER A 249 -11.39 -15.96 -6.40
CA SER A 249 -11.45 -14.74 -5.57
C SER A 249 -12.12 -13.58 -6.31
N LEU A 250 -11.91 -13.44 -7.62
CA LEU A 250 -12.64 -12.44 -8.42
C LEU A 250 -14.13 -12.73 -8.44
N ASP A 251 -14.51 -14.00 -8.62
CA ASP A 251 -15.92 -14.41 -8.59
C ASP A 251 -16.55 -14.20 -7.21
N GLU A 252 -15.79 -14.45 -6.14
CA GLU A 252 -16.22 -14.16 -4.77
C GLU A 252 -16.40 -12.65 -4.55
N LEU A 253 -15.48 -11.82 -5.03
CA LEU A 253 -15.61 -10.34 -4.93
C LEU A 253 -16.85 -9.85 -5.72
N ARG A 254 -17.10 -10.40 -6.90
CA ARG A 254 -18.32 -10.09 -7.69
C ARG A 254 -19.59 -10.52 -6.97
N SER A 255 -19.62 -11.74 -6.44
CA SER A 255 -20.80 -12.29 -5.73
C SER A 255 -21.13 -11.50 -4.45
N ARG A 256 -20.15 -10.84 -3.85
CA ARG A 256 -20.31 -10.00 -2.66
C ARG A 256 -20.50 -8.50 -2.98
N ASN A 257 -20.67 -8.13 -4.25
CA ASN A 257 -20.76 -6.74 -4.71
C ASN A 257 -19.57 -5.85 -4.28
N LEU A 258 -18.39 -6.44 -4.10
CA LEU A 258 -17.15 -5.73 -3.77
C LEU A 258 -16.33 -5.34 -5.01
N LEU A 259 -16.69 -5.89 -6.16
CA LEU A 259 -16.16 -5.57 -7.49
C LEU A 259 -17.33 -5.18 -8.38
N LYS A 260 -17.29 -3.95 -8.90
CA LYS A 260 -18.31 -3.35 -9.79
C LYS A 260 -17.70 -3.04 -11.15
#